data_a95c7a4684e58b7581fa318384f3dbcb
#
_entry.id   a95c7a4684e58b7581fa318384f3dbcb
#
_cell.length_a   1.000
_cell.length_b   1.000
_cell.length_c   1.000
_cell.angle_alpha   90.00
_cell.angle_beta   90.00
_cell.angle_gamma   90.00
#
_symmetry.space_group_name_H-M   'P 1'
#
loop_
_entity.id
_entity.type
_entity.pdbx_description
1 polymer ?
#
loop_
_entity_poly.entity_id
_entity_poly.type
_entity_poly.pdbx_seq_one_letter_code
_entity_poly.pdbx_strand_id
1 'polypeptide(L)'
;MAKIIGVANQKGGVGKTTTAVNLASALGVLEKRILLIDADPQANASSGLGVEEINFSTYHLLEHSAEARKCILPTTSPNVDIIPSHIDLVAAEIELVDRENREYMMREALKSVKDDYDYIIIDCAPSLGLITINALTAADSVIIPIQCEYFALEGLGKLLNTIKNVQKIHNPDLDIEGLLLTMYDSRLRLSNQVVEEVNSHFPEMVFETIISRNVRLSEAPSFGESILSYDAESKGAIQYIQLAEEVLLRNEKLIKN
;
A
#
# COMPACT_ATOMS: atom_id res chain seq x y z
N MET A 1 -8.49 17.37 0.75
CA MET A 1 -7.97 16.33 1.68
C MET A 1 -7.59 15.10 0.89
N ALA A 2 -6.39 14.56 1.08
CA ALA A 2 -5.97 13.30 0.43
C ALA A 2 -6.85 12.13 0.82
N LYS A 3 -7.07 11.19 -0.11
CA LYS A 3 -7.56 9.86 0.22
C LYS A 3 -6.37 8.98 0.66
N ILE A 4 -6.48 8.35 1.82
CA ILE A 4 -5.45 7.49 2.39
C ILE A 4 -5.81 6.02 2.09
N ILE A 5 -4.94 5.32 1.37
CA ILE A 5 -5.14 3.92 0.98
C ILE A 5 -4.02 3.06 1.57
N GLY A 6 -4.36 2.12 2.45
CA GLY A 6 -3.44 1.10 2.92
C GLY A 6 -3.29 -0.04 1.91
N VAL A 7 -2.08 -0.56 1.71
CA VAL A 7 -1.84 -1.78 0.93
C VAL A 7 -1.42 -2.88 1.92
N ALA A 8 -2.33 -3.78 2.25
CA ALA A 8 -2.13 -4.72 3.34
C ALA A 8 -2.47 -6.17 2.96
N ASN A 9 -1.66 -7.10 3.43
CA ASN A 9 -1.97 -8.53 3.48
C ASN A 9 -1.02 -9.20 4.49
N GLN A 10 -1.53 -10.14 5.28
CA GLN A 10 -0.75 -10.87 6.28
C GLN A 10 0.30 -11.80 5.64
N LYS A 11 0.04 -12.28 4.41
CA LYS A 11 0.97 -13.15 3.69
C LYS A 11 2.13 -12.34 3.12
N GLY A 12 3.37 -12.78 3.39
CA GLY A 12 4.57 -12.25 2.73
C GLY A 12 4.61 -12.62 1.25
N GLY A 13 5.26 -11.77 0.42
CA GLY A 13 5.51 -12.08 -0.99
C GLY A 13 4.30 -11.99 -1.92
N VAL A 14 3.17 -11.42 -1.50
CA VAL A 14 1.96 -11.26 -2.35
C VAL A 14 1.99 -10.01 -3.24
N GLY A 15 3.05 -9.21 -3.20
CA GLY A 15 3.20 -7.99 -4.00
C GLY A 15 2.65 -6.72 -3.34
N LYS A 16 2.61 -6.63 -2.01
CA LYS A 16 2.21 -5.40 -1.29
C LYS A 16 3.07 -4.22 -1.70
N THR A 17 4.37 -4.29 -1.43
CA THR A 17 5.34 -3.24 -1.75
C THR A 17 5.37 -2.93 -3.25
N THR A 18 5.36 -3.97 -4.10
CA THR A 18 5.28 -3.80 -5.55
C THR A 18 4.02 -3.02 -5.95
N THR A 19 2.88 -3.31 -5.30
CA THR A 19 1.63 -2.60 -5.56
C THR A 19 1.69 -1.16 -5.04
N ALA A 20 2.15 -0.94 -3.81
CA ALA A 20 2.23 0.39 -3.22
C ALA A 20 3.13 1.33 -4.05
N VAL A 21 4.33 0.88 -4.40
CA VAL A 21 5.30 1.65 -5.21
C VAL A 21 4.76 1.96 -6.60
N ASN A 22 4.26 0.93 -7.31
CA ASN A 22 3.89 1.11 -8.71
C ASN A 22 2.50 1.77 -8.87
N LEU A 23 1.58 1.60 -7.92
CA LEU A 23 0.33 2.36 -7.89
C LEU A 23 0.60 3.84 -7.59
N ALA A 24 1.46 4.14 -6.58
CA ALA A 24 1.87 5.51 -6.28
C ALA A 24 2.48 6.18 -7.51
N SER A 25 3.42 5.50 -8.19
CA SER A 25 4.07 6.01 -9.39
C SER A 25 3.08 6.17 -10.56
N ALA A 26 2.14 5.24 -10.74
CA ALA A 26 1.12 5.33 -11.78
C ALA A 26 0.17 6.51 -11.56
N LEU A 27 -0.29 6.71 -10.32
CA LEU A 27 -1.11 7.87 -9.96
C LEU A 27 -0.32 9.19 -10.16
N GLY A 28 0.97 9.20 -9.84
CA GLY A 28 1.84 10.35 -10.07
C GLY A 28 2.01 10.69 -11.55
N VAL A 29 2.14 9.70 -12.44
CA VAL A 29 2.14 9.86 -13.90
C VAL A 29 0.79 10.41 -14.39
N LEU A 30 -0.31 10.03 -13.75
CA LEU A 30 -1.65 10.58 -13.99
C LEU A 30 -1.90 11.93 -13.28
N GLU A 31 -0.82 12.68 -13.01
CA GLU A 31 -0.82 14.05 -12.47
C GLU A 31 -1.45 14.20 -11.07
N LYS A 32 -1.50 13.13 -10.27
CA LYS A 32 -1.90 13.22 -8.86
C LYS A 32 -0.67 13.44 -7.98
N ARG A 33 -0.80 14.27 -6.94
CA ARG A 33 0.22 14.47 -5.91
C ARG A 33 0.14 13.34 -4.91
N ILE A 34 1.18 12.54 -4.78
CA ILE A 34 1.19 11.29 -4.01
C ILE A 34 2.22 11.38 -2.89
N LEU A 35 1.82 10.96 -1.70
CA LEU A 35 2.73 10.60 -0.63
C LEU A 35 2.70 9.08 -0.43
N LEU A 36 3.83 8.43 -0.63
CA LEU A 36 4.02 7.03 -0.26
C LEU A 36 4.58 6.97 1.18
N ILE A 37 4.02 6.10 2.02
CA ILE A 37 4.55 5.83 3.36
C ILE A 37 5.01 4.39 3.40
N ASP A 38 6.29 4.19 3.62
CA ASP A 38 6.84 2.86 3.86
C ASP A 38 6.68 2.51 5.35
N ALA A 39 5.77 1.62 5.66
CA ALA A 39 5.45 1.16 7.01
C ALA A 39 5.91 -0.29 7.26
N ASP A 40 6.90 -0.77 6.49
CA ASP A 40 7.56 -2.05 6.69
C ASP A 40 9.00 -1.80 7.20
N PRO A 41 9.42 -2.36 8.35
CA PRO A 41 10.80 -2.25 8.83
C PRO A 41 11.86 -2.76 7.84
N GLN A 42 11.47 -3.57 6.86
CA GLN A 42 12.36 -4.03 5.79
C GLN A 42 12.73 -2.93 4.78
N ALA A 43 12.03 -1.80 4.80
CA ALA A 43 12.26 -0.62 3.95
C ALA A 43 12.33 -0.92 2.44
N ASN A 44 11.53 -1.90 1.98
CA ASN A 44 11.55 -2.32 0.59
C ASN A 44 10.96 -1.29 -0.38
N ALA A 45 9.97 -0.49 0.05
CA ALA A 45 9.44 0.60 -0.78
C ALA A 45 10.44 1.74 -0.88
N SER A 46 11.14 2.05 0.21
CA SER A 46 12.19 3.07 0.27
C SER A 46 13.35 2.73 -0.65
N SER A 47 13.94 1.55 -0.51
CA SER A 47 15.04 1.09 -1.36
C SER A 47 14.60 0.91 -2.82
N GLY A 48 13.37 0.44 -3.06
CA GLY A 48 12.79 0.26 -4.38
C GLY A 48 12.54 1.55 -5.16
N LEU A 49 12.58 2.72 -4.49
CA LEU A 49 12.55 4.05 -5.11
C LEU A 49 13.89 4.80 -4.99
N GLY A 50 14.97 4.08 -4.67
CA GLY A 50 16.33 4.64 -4.65
C GLY A 50 16.59 5.62 -3.50
N VAL A 51 15.85 5.52 -2.40
CA VAL A 51 16.10 6.38 -1.22
C VAL A 51 17.25 5.80 -0.42
N GLU A 52 18.35 6.54 -0.36
CA GLU A 52 19.59 6.11 0.31
C GLU A 52 19.86 6.85 1.63
N GLU A 53 19.63 8.17 1.67
CA GLU A 53 19.88 8.98 2.87
C GLU A 53 18.60 9.22 3.67
N ILE A 54 18.49 8.58 4.82
CA ILE A 54 17.30 8.66 5.69
C ILE A 54 17.68 9.30 7.02
N ASN A 55 17.33 10.59 7.20
CA ASN A 55 17.50 11.28 8.47
C ASN A 55 16.29 11.08 9.41
N PHE A 56 15.10 11.10 8.83
CA PHE A 56 13.84 10.85 9.52
C PHE A 56 13.01 9.84 8.73
N SER A 57 12.31 8.96 9.42
CA SER A 57 11.59 7.84 8.84
C SER A 57 10.20 7.68 9.46
N THR A 58 9.46 6.69 9.02
CA THR A 58 8.17 6.28 9.63
C THR A 58 8.31 5.98 11.13
N TYR A 59 9.48 5.52 11.61
CA TYR A 59 9.74 5.41 13.04
C TYR A 59 9.59 6.76 13.76
N HIS A 60 10.26 7.80 13.28
CA HIS A 60 10.21 9.14 13.86
C HIS A 60 8.82 9.77 13.76
N LEU A 61 8.08 9.46 12.67
CA LEU A 61 6.70 9.87 12.49
C LEU A 61 5.80 9.27 13.58
N LEU A 62 5.90 7.96 13.84
CA LEU A 62 5.08 7.25 14.84
C LEU A 62 5.46 7.64 16.27
N GLU A 63 6.75 7.85 16.51
CA GLU A 63 7.25 8.34 17.80
C GLU A 63 6.86 9.80 18.09
N HIS A 64 6.38 10.55 17.09
CA HIS A 64 6.18 11.99 17.13
C HIS A 64 7.46 12.76 17.53
N SER A 65 8.62 12.17 17.28
CA SER A 65 9.92 12.81 17.50
C SER A 65 10.31 13.75 16.35
N ALA A 66 9.63 13.66 15.21
CA ALA A 66 9.73 14.60 14.10
C ALA A 66 8.35 14.94 13.53
N GLU A 67 8.21 16.17 13.02
CA GLU A 67 7.03 16.58 12.26
C GLU A 67 6.98 15.80 10.93
N ALA A 68 5.78 15.42 10.46
CA ALA A 68 5.61 14.65 9.23
C ALA A 68 6.34 15.28 8.03
N ARG A 69 6.33 16.61 7.90
CA ARG A 69 7.02 17.34 6.82
C ARG A 69 8.54 17.11 6.79
N LYS A 70 9.16 16.85 7.94
CA LYS A 70 10.61 16.58 8.03
C LYS A 70 10.96 15.15 7.62
N CYS A 71 9.97 14.25 7.65
CA CYS A 71 10.13 12.86 7.25
C CYS A 71 9.93 12.65 5.73
N ILE A 72 9.42 13.66 5.01
CA ILE A 72 9.10 13.57 3.59
C ILE A 72 10.36 13.82 2.75
N LEU A 73 10.63 12.91 1.83
CA LEU A 73 11.69 13.00 0.83
C LEU A 73 11.10 12.94 -0.58
N PRO A 74 11.66 13.68 -1.55
CA PRO A 74 11.29 13.52 -2.95
C PRO A 74 11.79 12.19 -3.49
N THR A 75 11.10 11.65 -4.51
CA THR A 75 11.53 10.46 -5.24
C THR A 75 11.86 10.78 -6.70
N THR A 76 12.40 9.80 -7.41
CA THR A 76 12.61 9.90 -8.88
C THR A 76 11.31 9.75 -9.67
N SER A 77 10.25 9.22 -9.06
CA SER A 77 8.93 9.09 -9.70
C SER A 77 8.21 10.43 -9.75
N PRO A 78 7.63 10.83 -10.89
CA PRO A 78 6.92 12.11 -11.03
C PRO A 78 5.78 12.26 -10.01
N ASN A 79 5.69 13.40 -9.34
CA ASN A 79 4.64 13.75 -8.37
C ASN A 79 4.52 12.79 -7.18
N VAL A 80 5.57 12.05 -6.84
CA VAL A 80 5.61 11.11 -5.72
C VAL A 80 6.68 11.50 -4.74
N ASP A 81 6.27 11.81 -3.51
CA ASP A 81 7.13 11.93 -2.35
C ASP A 81 7.00 10.67 -1.47
N ILE A 82 7.99 10.45 -0.59
CA ILE A 82 7.98 9.29 0.32
C ILE A 82 8.32 9.69 1.75
N ILE A 83 7.64 9.07 2.72
CA ILE A 83 8.14 8.92 4.09
C ILE A 83 8.81 7.54 4.15
N PRO A 84 10.16 7.48 4.21
CA PRO A 84 10.87 6.22 4.13
C PRO A 84 10.78 5.43 5.45
N SER A 85 11.04 4.13 5.37
CA SER A 85 11.22 3.27 6.53
C SER A 85 12.70 3.04 6.85
N HIS A 86 12.95 2.57 8.06
CA HIS A 86 14.25 2.09 8.53
C HIS A 86 14.04 0.91 9.49
N ILE A 87 15.07 0.10 9.69
CA ILE A 87 15.00 -1.05 10.60
C ILE A 87 14.60 -0.66 12.04
N ASP A 88 14.90 0.57 12.46
CA ASP A 88 14.50 1.10 13.78
C ASP A 88 12.97 1.10 13.97
N LEU A 89 12.19 1.02 12.90
CA LEU A 89 10.74 0.91 12.98
C LEU A 89 10.28 -0.32 13.79
N VAL A 90 11.12 -1.37 13.89
CA VAL A 90 10.86 -2.52 14.79
C VAL A 90 10.73 -2.07 16.23
N ALA A 91 11.53 -1.07 16.66
CA ALA A 91 11.49 -0.57 18.03
C ALA A 91 10.14 0.09 18.36
N ALA A 92 9.49 0.71 17.39
CA ALA A 92 8.18 1.35 17.58
C ALA A 92 7.11 0.37 18.10
N GLU A 93 7.14 -0.91 17.69
CA GLU A 93 6.20 -1.92 18.19
C GLU A 93 6.35 -2.16 19.70
N ILE A 94 7.51 -1.90 20.28
CA ILE A 94 7.80 -2.07 21.70
C ILE A 94 7.59 -0.75 22.44
N GLU A 95 8.13 0.35 21.93
CA GLU A 95 8.17 1.65 22.59
C GLU A 95 6.78 2.33 22.66
N LEU A 96 5.93 2.04 21.69
CA LEU A 96 4.56 2.55 21.65
C LEU A 96 3.59 1.77 22.57
N VAL A 97 3.98 0.60 23.11
CA VAL A 97 3.06 -0.26 23.89
C VAL A 97 2.40 0.48 25.05
N ASP A 98 3.14 1.32 25.77
CA ASP A 98 2.66 2.03 26.95
C ASP A 98 2.11 3.42 26.63
N ARG A 99 2.09 3.84 25.34
CA ARG A 99 1.54 5.14 24.96
C ARG A 99 0.01 5.12 24.89
N GLU A 100 -0.60 6.17 25.41
CA GLU A 100 -2.02 6.43 25.21
C GLU A 100 -2.29 6.70 23.71
N ASN A 101 -3.40 6.17 23.20
CA ASN A 101 -3.82 6.32 21.80
C ASN A 101 -2.77 5.83 20.76
N ARG A 102 -1.97 4.85 21.13
CA ARG A 102 -0.88 4.30 20.29
C ARG A 102 -1.33 3.83 18.92
N GLU A 103 -2.57 3.45 18.75
CA GLU A 103 -3.16 3.01 17.48
C GLU A 103 -3.48 4.18 16.53
N TYR A 104 -3.41 5.42 17.02
CA TYR A 104 -3.77 6.65 16.28
C TYR A 104 -2.55 7.50 15.90
N MET A 105 -1.32 7.11 16.24
CA MET A 105 -0.11 7.93 16.07
C MET A 105 0.09 8.35 14.61
N MET A 106 -0.05 7.41 13.65
CA MET A 106 0.06 7.71 12.22
C MET A 106 -1.06 8.66 11.76
N ARG A 107 -2.30 8.41 12.16
CA ARG A 107 -3.45 9.26 11.82
C ARG A 107 -3.25 10.70 12.28
N GLU A 108 -2.78 10.90 13.51
CA GLU A 108 -2.53 12.23 14.05
C GLU A 108 -1.37 12.94 13.32
N ALA A 109 -0.27 12.23 13.06
CA ALA A 109 0.88 12.79 12.36
C ALA A 109 0.54 13.25 10.93
N LEU A 110 -0.29 12.49 10.21
CA LEU A 110 -0.67 12.79 8.83
C LEU A 110 -1.61 13.98 8.68
N LYS A 111 -2.28 14.44 9.74
CA LYS A 111 -3.16 15.62 9.68
C LYS A 111 -2.46 16.86 9.14
N SER A 112 -1.17 17.02 9.43
CA SER A 112 -0.39 18.21 9.04
C SER A 112 -0.01 18.25 7.56
N VAL A 113 -0.14 17.14 6.83
CA VAL A 113 0.29 16.99 5.44
C VAL A 113 -0.84 16.49 4.50
N LYS A 114 -1.97 16.06 5.06
CA LYS A 114 -3.08 15.46 4.29
C LYS A 114 -3.64 16.39 3.20
N ASP A 115 -3.54 17.71 3.34
CA ASP A 115 -4.05 18.67 2.36
C ASP A 115 -3.06 18.98 1.23
N ASP A 116 -1.80 18.55 1.36
CA ASP A 116 -0.76 18.80 0.34
C ASP A 116 -0.81 17.77 -0.81
N TYR A 117 -1.48 16.63 -0.59
CA TYR A 117 -1.54 15.51 -1.51
C TYR A 117 -2.98 15.19 -1.96
N ASP A 118 -3.09 14.48 -3.07
CA ASP A 118 -4.37 13.96 -3.57
C ASP A 118 -4.61 12.53 -3.05
N TYR A 119 -3.53 11.73 -2.94
CA TYR A 119 -3.54 10.40 -2.34
C TYR A 119 -2.35 10.20 -1.41
N ILE A 120 -2.56 9.42 -0.34
CA ILE A 120 -1.51 8.88 0.51
C ILE A 120 -1.60 7.37 0.44
N ILE A 121 -0.54 6.71 0.01
CA ILE A 121 -0.46 5.25 -0.09
C ILE A 121 0.41 4.73 1.06
N ILE A 122 -0.05 3.74 1.82
CA ILE A 122 0.72 3.16 2.93
C ILE A 122 1.08 1.73 2.58
N ASP A 123 2.38 1.43 2.42
CA ASP A 123 2.89 0.06 2.26
C ASP A 123 3.00 -0.60 3.63
N CYS A 124 2.14 -1.58 3.91
CA CYS A 124 2.06 -2.24 5.21
C CYS A 124 2.97 -3.47 5.28
N ALA A 125 3.61 -3.67 6.44
CA ALA A 125 4.32 -4.90 6.76
C ALA A 125 3.40 -6.14 6.68
N PRO A 126 3.96 -7.36 6.50
CA PRO A 126 3.17 -8.60 6.49
C PRO A 126 2.66 -9.02 7.88
N SER A 127 3.00 -8.29 8.93
CA SER A 127 2.47 -8.49 10.28
C SER A 127 1.13 -7.78 10.48
N LEU A 128 0.32 -8.25 11.43
CA LEU A 128 -0.86 -7.53 11.92
C LEU A 128 -0.55 -6.87 13.29
N GLY A 129 0.69 -6.39 13.45
CA GLY A 129 1.16 -5.69 14.64
C GLY A 129 0.66 -4.24 14.74
N LEU A 130 1.18 -3.52 15.72
CA LEU A 130 0.76 -2.14 16.04
C LEU A 130 0.98 -1.17 14.88
N ILE A 131 2.06 -1.35 14.10
CA ILE A 131 2.33 -0.51 12.93
C ILE A 131 1.24 -0.67 11.87
N THR A 132 0.84 -1.91 11.54
CA THR A 132 -0.25 -2.18 10.60
C THR A 132 -1.59 -1.68 11.12
N ILE A 133 -1.86 -1.80 12.42
CA ILE A 133 -3.07 -1.22 13.03
C ILE A 133 -3.06 0.31 12.89
N ASN A 134 -1.93 0.97 13.09
CA ASN A 134 -1.78 2.41 12.85
C ASN A 134 -2.08 2.80 11.40
N ALA A 135 -1.55 2.03 10.44
CA ALA A 135 -1.81 2.25 9.02
C ALA A 135 -3.32 2.11 8.70
N LEU A 136 -3.97 1.05 9.18
CA LEU A 136 -5.41 0.81 8.98
C LEU A 136 -6.29 1.84 9.72
N THR A 137 -5.84 2.33 10.88
CA THR A 137 -6.54 3.38 11.63
C THR A 137 -6.46 4.72 10.91
N ALA A 138 -5.36 5.00 10.21
CA ALA A 138 -5.17 6.21 9.43
C ALA A 138 -5.83 6.16 8.04
N ALA A 139 -6.01 4.96 7.48
CA ALA A 139 -6.51 4.78 6.11
C ALA A 139 -8.01 5.04 5.99
N ASP A 140 -8.42 5.57 4.84
CA ASP A 140 -9.82 5.65 4.43
C ASP A 140 -10.27 4.32 3.79
N SER A 141 -9.34 3.60 3.13
CA SER A 141 -9.62 2.28 2.53
C SER A 141 -8.37 1.40 2.40
N VAL A 142 -8.56 0.13 2.06
CA VAL A 142 -7.49 -0.87 1.95
C VAL A 142 -7.54 -1.59 0.61
N ILE A 143 -6.41 -1.61 -0.12
CA ILE A 143 -6.17 -2.53 -1.23
C ILE A 143 -5.54 -3.80 -0.66
N ILE A 144 -6.08 -4.95 -1.03
CA ILE A 144 -5.63 -6.27 -0.57
C ILE A 144 -5.06 -7.05 -1.76
N PRO A 145 -3.72 -7.04 -1.96
CA PRO A 145 -3.09 -7.87 -2.98
C PRO A 145 -3.23 -9.35 -2.64
N ILE A 146 -3.69 -10.14 -3.61
CA ILE A 146 -3.91 -11.59 -3.48
C ILE A 146 -3.13 -12.30 -4.58
N GLN A 147 -2.11 -13.06 -4.19
CA GLN A 147 -1.35 -13.88 -5.11
C GLN A 147 -2.20 -15.05 -5.62
N CYS A 148 -2.23 -15.28 -6.95
CA CYS A 148 -3.00 -16.34 -7.58
C CYS A 148 -2.40 -17.74 -7.35
N GLU A 149 -2.33 -18.17 -6.06
CA GLU A 149 -1.79 -19.46 -5.59
C GLU A 149 -2.73 -20.11 -4.57
N TYR A 150 -2.51 -21.41 -4.28
CA TYR A 150 -3.42 -22.27 -3.51
C TYR A 150 -3.91 -21.71 -2.16
N PHE A 151 -3.03 -21.05 -1.40
CA PHE A 151 -3.40 -20.50 -0.09
C PHE A 151 -3.92 -19.05 -0.14
N ALA A 152 -4.40 -18.60 -1.30
CA ALA A 152 -4.83 -17.21 -1.49
C ALA A 152 -5.96 -16.78 -0.52
N LEU A 153 -6.98 -17.62 -0.34
CA LEU A 153 -8.16 -17.31 0.48
C LEU A 153 -7.97 -17.52 1.98
N GLU A 154 -7.04 -18.38 2.40
CA GLU A 154 -6.80 -18.62 3.84
C GLU A 154 -6.31 -17.36 4.56
N GLY A 155 -5.35 -16.65 3.97
CA GLY A 155 -4.83 -15.40 4.52
C GLY A 155 -5.85 -14.26 4.48
N LEU A 156 -6.73 -14.24 3.47
CA LEU A 156 -7.74 -13.20 3.29
C LEU A 156 -8.73 -13.17 4.46
N GLY A 157 -9.21 -14.32 4.91
CA GLY A 157 -10.17 -14.39 6.02
C GLY A 157 -9.64 -13.79 7.33
N LYS A 158 -8.37 -14.01 7.64
CA LYS A 158 -7.71 -13.44 8.82
C LYS A 158 -7.58 -11.92 8.72
N LEU A 159 -7.17 -11.42 7.56
CA LEU A 159 -7.07 -9.98 7.32
C LEU A 159 -8.43 -9.29 7.38
N LEU A 160 -9.47 -9.86 6.76
CA LEU A 160 -10.84 -9.31 6.82
C LEU A 160 -11.36 -9.23 8.27
N ASN A 161 -11.05 -10.23 9.11
CA ASN A 161 -11.37 -10.15 10.53
C ASN A 161 -10.60 -9.03 11.26
N THR A 162 -9.34 -8.81 10.92
CA THR A 162 -8.56 -7.69 11.48
C THR A 162 -9.16 -6.35 11.05
N ILE A 163 -9.49 -6.19 9.76
CA ILE A 163 -10.16 -4.97 9.26
C ILE A 163 -11.47 -4.72 10.02
N LYS A 164 -12.32 -5.74 10.19
CA LYS A 164 -13.55 -5.62 10.98
C LYS A 164 -13.31 -5.21 12.43
N ASN A 165 -12.24 -5.70 13.06
CA ASN A 165 -11.86 -5.28 14.42
C ASN A 165 -11.40 -3.81 14.44
N VAL A 166 -10.60 -3.38 13.48
CA VAL A 166 -10.19 -1.98 13.34
C VAL A 166 -11.41 -1.07 13.09
N GLN A 167 -12.32 -1.47 12.20
CA GLN A 167 -13.59 -0.74 11.97
C GLN A 167 -14.39 -0.58 13.26
N LYS A 168 -14.50 -1.64 14.04
CA LYS A 168 -15.30 -1.64 15.27
C LYS A 168 -14.71 -0.77 16.38
N ILE A 169 -13.39 -0.68 16.49
CA ILE A 169 -12.70 -0.14 17.66
C ILE A 169 -12.03 1.21 17.36
N HIS A 170 -11.40 1.35 16.19
CA HIS A 170 -10.48 2.47 15.91
C HIS A 170 -10.91 3.34 14.72
N ASN A 171 -11.46 2.75 13.65
CA ASN A 171 -11.77 3.47 12.41
C ASN A 171 -13.06 2.94 11.77
N PRO A 172 -14.24 3.40 12.22
CA PRO A 172 -15.54 2.94 11.69
C PRO A 172 -15.73 3.18 10.18
N ASP A 173 -15.02 4.17 9.63
CA ASP A 173 -15.14 4.57 8.21
C ASP A 173 -14.15 3.84 7.30
N LEU A 174 -13.28 2.97 7.84
CA LEU A 174 -12.36 2.18 7.03
C LEU A 174 -13.13 1.26 6.08
N ASP A 175 -12.85 1.37 4.78
CA ASP A 175 -13.48 0.53 3.76
C ASP A 175 -12.46 -0.37 3.05
N ILE A 176 -12.93 -1.27 2.20
CA ILE A 176 -12.09 -2.08 1.31
C ILE A 176 -12.13 -1.44 -0.07
N GLU A 177 -10.99 -0.86 -0.52
CA GLU A 177 -10.83 -0.29 -1.85
C GLU A 177 -11.00 -1.36 -2.94
N GLY A 178 -10.42 -2.53 -2.68
CA GLY A 178 -10.58 -3.69 -3.55
C GLY A 178 -9.56 -4.80 -3.29
N LEU A 179 -9.87 -5.97 -3.85
CA LEU A 179 -8.99 -7.15 -3.89
C LEU A 179 -8.22 -7.14 -5.20
N LEU A 180 -6.91 -7.06 -5.15
CA LEU A 180 -6.05 -7.03 -6.34
C LEU A 180 -5.41 -8.40 -6.56
N LEU A 181 -5.79 -9.07 -7.65
CA LEU A 181 -5.16 -10.33 -8.06
C LEU A 181 -3.77 -10.06 -8.63
N THR A 182 -2.75 -10.71 -8.07
CA THR A 182 -1.34 -10.50 -8.42
C THR A 182 -0.65 -11.77 -8.85
N MET A 183 0.48 -11.62 -9.54
CA MET A 183 1.32 -12.73 -10.03
C MET A 183 0.53 -13.78 -10.85
N TYR A 184 -0.50 -13.34 -11.54
CA TYR A 184 -1.33 -14.18 -12.37
C TYR A 184 -0.54 -14.74 -13.55
N ASP A 185 -0.68 -16.03 -13.80
CA ASP A 185 -0.16 -16.71 -14.98
C ASP A 185 -1.30 -17.49 -15.66
N SER A 186 -1.75 -17.01 -16.82
CA SER A 186 -2.86 -17.60 -17.58
C SER A 186 -2.63 -19.04 -18.04
N ARG A 187 -1.37 -19.49 -18.08
CA ARG A 187 -0.99 -20.85 -18.46
C ARG A 187 -1.22 -21.86 -17.33
N LEU A 188 -1.35 -21.37 -16.09
CA LEU A 188 -1.51 -22.21 -14.93
C LEU A 188 -3.00 -22.39 -14.58
N ARG A 189 -3.47 -23.64 -14.61
CA ARG A 189 -4.84 -23.97 -14.22
C ARG A 189 -5.18 -23.47 -12.82
N LEU A 190 -4.23 -23.59 -11.89
CA LEU A 190 -4.41 -23.11 -10.50
C LEU A 190 -4.67 -21.61 -10.43
N SER A 191 -3.92 -20.80 -11.20
CA SER A 191 -4.13 -19.35 -11.23
C SER A 191 -5.54 -19.00 -11.70
N ASN A 192 -6.03 -19.67 -12.73
CA ASN A 192 -7.39 -19.49 -13.25
C ASN A 192 -8.45 -19.87 -12.19
N GLN A 193 -8.27 -21.01 -11.51
CA GLN A 193 -9.17 -21.45 -10.45
C GLN A 193 -9.24 -20.43 -9.29
N VAL A 194 -8.10 -19.88 -8.88
CA VAL A 194 -8.07 -18.84 -7.81
C VAL A 194 -8.81 -17.58 -8.27
N VAL A 195 -8.63 -17.14 -9.51
CA VAL A 195 -9.36 -15.99 -10.07
C VAL A 195 -10.88 -16.24 -10.05
N GLU A 196 -11.33 -17.40 -10.51
CA GLU A 196 -12.75 -17.79 -10.50
C GLU A 196 -13.31 -17.84 -9.06
N GLU A 197 -12.57 -18.42 -8.13
CA GLU A 197 -12.98 -18.57 -6.73
C GLU A 197 -13.08 -17.21 -6.02
N VAL A 198 -12.08 -16.34 -6.18
CA VAL A 198 -12.11 -14.99 -5.59
C VAL A 198 -13.26 -14.17 -6.17
N ASN A 199 -13.47 -14.19 -7.48
CA ASN A 199 -14.57 -13.48 -8.13
C ASN A 199 -15.95 -14.03 -7.71
N SER A 200 -16.08 -15.35 -7.48
CA SER A 200 -17.36 -15.94 -7.04
C SER A 200 -17.74 -15.55 -5.62
N HIS A 201 -16.75 -15.36 -4.74
CA HIS A 201 -16.98 -14.99 -3.34
C HIS A 201 -17.06 -13.48 -3.11
N PHE A 202 -16.39 -12.69 -3.94
CA PHE A 202 -16.24 -11.24 -3.75
C PHE A 202 -16.43 -10.44 -5.05
N PRO A 203 -17.52 -10.67 -5.83
CA PRO A 203 -17.65 -10.15 -7.20
C PRO A 203 -17.55 -8.63 -7.33
N GLU A 204 -18.01 -7.89 -6.32
CA GLU A 204 -18.01 -6.42 -6.33
C GLU A 204 -16.72 -5.79 -5.76
N MET A 205 -15.91 -6.61 -5.09
CA MET A 205 -14.71 -6.12 -4.40
C MET A 205 -13.44 -6.33 -5.22
N VAL A 206 -13.44 -7.23 -6.21
CA VAL A 206 -12.26 -7.51 -7.02
C VAL A 206 -12.04 -6.40 -8.03
N PHE A 207 -10.79 -5.97 -8.19
CA PHE A 207 -10.42 -5.09 -9.30
C PHE A 207 -10.54 -5.85 -10.63
N GLU A 208 -11.01 -5.14 -11.67
CA GLU A 208 -11.01 -5.68 -13.03
C GLU A 208 -9.57 -5.90 -13.52
N THR A 209 -8.67 -5.04 -13.08
CA THR A 209 -7.24 -5.11 -13.36
C THR A 209 -6.59 -6.27 -12.61
N ILE A 210 -5.87 -7.13 -13.33
CA ILE A 210 -5.10 -8.25 -12.78
C ILE A 210 -3.62 -8.03 -13.09
N ILE A 211 -2.76 -8.09 -12.06
CA ILE A 211 -1.31 -7.95 -12.23
C ILE A 211 -0.71 -9.32 -12.58
N SER A 212 -0.23 -9.46 -13.80
CA SER A 212 0.42 -10.68 -14.26
C SER A 212 1.81 -10.86 -13.66
N ARG A 213 2.26 -12.11 -13.54
CA ARG A 213 3.66 -12.40 -13.23
C ARG A 213 4.55 -11.77 -14.31
N ASN A 214 5.46 -10.88 -13.87
CA ASN A 214 6.34 -10.12 -14.76
C ASN A 214 7.72 -9.96 -14.11
N VAL A 215 8.76 -10.40 -14.81
CA VAL A 215 10.16 -10.34 -14.32
C VAL A 215 10.61 -8.89 -14.15
N ARG A 216 10.17 -7.98 -15.03
CA ARG A 216 10.53 -6.55 -14.97
C ARG A 216 10.08 -5.90 -13.64
N LEU A 217 8.92 -6.31 -13.09
CA LEU A 217 8.45 -5.86 -11.77
C LEU A 217 9.39 -6.29 -10.62
N SER A 218 10.11 -7.38 -10.81
CA SER A 218 11.09 -7.88 -9.81
C SER A 218 12.48 -7.24 -10.00
N GLU A 219 12.80 -6.81 -11.22
CA GLU A 219 14.07 -6.19 -11.57
C GLU A 219 14.10 -4.70 -11.19
N ALA A 220 13.04 -3.95 -11.47
CA ALA A 220 12.96 -2.51 -11.28
C ALA A 220 13.44 -2.02 -9.89
N PRO A 221 13.05 -2.64 -8.76
CA PRO A 221 13.51 -2.23 -7.43
C PRO A 221 15.04 -2.33 -7.25
N SER A 222 15.72 -3.23 -7.96
CA SER A 222 17.19 -3.34 -7.88
C SER A 222 17.93 -2.17 -8.55
N PHE A 223 17.21 -1.35 -9.31
CA PHE A 223 17.69 -0.11 -9.90
C PHE A 223 17.18 1.13 -9.16
N GLY A 224 16.41 0.95 -8.07
CA GLY A 224 15.80 2.05 -7.34
C GLY A 224 14.71 2.77 -8.13
N GLU A 225 14.01 2.04 -9.00
CA GLU A 225 13.03 2.60 -9.94
C GLU A 225 11.67 1.90 -9.84
N SER A 226 10.59 2.66 -10.07
CA SER A 226 9.28 2.06 -10.35
C SER A 226 9.31 1.37 -11.72
N ILE A 227 8.34 0.46 -11.96
CA ILE A 227 8.22 -0.19 -13.28
C ILE A 227 7.98 0.82 -14.40
N LEU A 228 7.34 1.95 -14.11
CA LEU A 228 7.04 3.00 -15.08
C LEU A 228 8.30 3.76 -15.53
N SER A 229 9.27 3.92 -14.63
CA SER A 229 10.58 4.51 -14.96
C SER A 229 11.49 3.47 -15.60
N TYR A 230 11.48 2.23 -15.10
CA TYR A 230 12.36 1.16 -15.54
C TYR A 230 12.00 0.60 -16.94
N ASP A 231 10.72 0.33 -17.19
CA ASP A 231 10.22 -0.24 -18.46
C ASP A 231 8.73 0.12 -18.65
N ALA A 232 8.48 1.33 -19.15
CA ALA A 232 7.12 1.87 -19.32
C ALA A 232 6.26 1.08 -20.33
N GLU A 233 6.88 0.33 -21.25
CA GLU A 233 6.18 -0.48 -22.24
C GLU A 233 5.89 -1.90 -21.74
N SER A 234 6.43 -2.26 -20.56
CA SER A 234 6.19 -3.58 -19.99
C SER A 234 4.72 -3.81 -19.65
N LYS A 235 4.31 -5.08 -19.71
CA LYS A 235 2.97 -5.48 -19.29
C LYS A 235 2.66 -5.04 -17.86
N GLY A 236 3.67 -5.06 -16.97
CA GLY A 236 3.53 -4.62 -15.59
C GLY A 236 3.23 -3.12 -15.49
N ALA A 237 3.92 -2.28 -16.24
CA ALA A 237 3.68 -0.83 -16.27
C ALA A 237 2.26 -0.52 -16.76
N ILE A 238 1.85 -1.12 -17.88
CA ILE A 238 0.50 -0.95 -18.43
C ILE A 238 -0.57 -1.35 -17.40
N GLN A 239 -0.39 -2.48 -16.71
CA GLN A 239 -1.37 -2.96 -15.73
C GLN A 239 -1.44 -2.06 -14.50
N TYR A 240 -0.33 -1.44 -14.03
CA TYR A 240 -0.40 -0.49 -12.93
C TYR A 240 -1.02 0.85 -13.33
N ILE A 241 -0.88 1.30 -14.58
CA ILE A 241 -1.65 2.44 -15.10
C ILE A 241 -3.15 2.11 -15.10
N GLN A 242 -3.54 0.93 -15.62
CA GLN A 242 -4.93 0.49 -15.59
C GLN A 242 -5.51 0.42 -14.17
N LEU A 243 -4.72 -0.10 -13.22
CA LEU A 243 -5.13 -0.12 -11.81
C LEU A 243 -5.32 1.30 -11.26
N ALA A 244 -4.42 2.22 -11.57
CA ALA A 244 -4.53 3.60 -11.13
C ALA A 244 -5.78 4.29 -11.71
N GLU A 245 -6.06 4.08 -12.99
CA GLU A 245 -7.29 4.57 -13.63
C GLU A 245 -8.55 3.98 -12.98
N GLU A 246 -8.54 2.67 -12.66
CA GLU A 246 -9.65 2.00 -11.98
C GLU A 246 -9.86 2.55 -10.57
N VAL A 247 -8.79 2.80 -9.81
CA VAL A 247 -8.84 3.44 -8.48
C VAL A 247 -9.43 4.85 -8.59
N LEU A 248 -9.01 5.65 -9.56
CA LEU A 248 -9.56 6.99 -9.77
C LEU A 248 -11.06 6.96 -10.08
N LEU A 249 -11.49 6.06 -10.97
CA LEU A 249 -12.90 5.91 -11.36
C LEU A 249 -13.78 5.47 -10.19
N ARG A 250 -13.32 4.54 -9.35
CA ARG A 250 -14.04 4.10 -8.15
C ARG A 250 -14.24 5.25 -7.18
N ASN A 251 -13.20 6.05 -6.97
CA ASN A 251 -13.24 7.18 -6.04
C ASN A 251 -14.07 8.36 -6.55
N GLU A 252 -14.10 8.64 -7.85
CA GLU A 252 -14.97 9.67 -8.42
C GLU A 252 -16.46 9.32 -8.29
N LYS A 253 -16.82 8.04 -8.37
CA LYS A 253 -18.21 7.59 -8.18
C LYS A 253 -18.68 7.77 -6.75
N LEU A 254 -17.79 7.57 -5.77
CA LEU A 254 -18.12 7.77 -4.34
C LEU A 254 -18.39 9.24 -3.99
N ILE A 255 -17.75 10.19 -4.68
CA ILE A 255 -17.95 11.64 -4.44
C ILE A 255 -19.29 12.13 -5.04
N LYS A 256 -19.84 11.44 -6.05
CA LYS A 256 -21.06 11.83 -6.76
C LYS A 256 -22.35 11.24 -6.19
N ASN A 257 -22.25 10.31 -5.25
CA ASN A 257 -23.36 9.70 -4.51
C ASN A 257 -23.46 10.28 -3.09
#